data_7bc9acd9f9b320f9a2e1f4949165d2fc
#
_entry.id   7bc9acd9f9b320f9a2e1f4949165d2fc
#
_cell.length_a   1.000
_cell.length_b   1.000
_cell.length_c   1.000
_cell.angle_alpha   90.00
_cell.angle_beta   90.00
_cell.angle_gamma   90.00
#
_symmetry.space_group_name_H-M   'P 1'
#
loop_
_entity.id
_entity.type
_entity.pdbx_description
1 polymer ?
#
loop_
_entity_poly.entity_id
_entity_poly.type
_entity_poly.pdbx_seq_one_letter_code
_entity_poly.pdbx_strand_id
1 'polypeptide(L)'
;MNLAFCPSCRHPAPGGGLCPNCGTPCTAPAGTYVERLLETILSVETGRAGMAVDVLTRWLHEPRAIVPLTILLSRKADPYPLVLAARGLGWLGNSQAVPALAELLLNENKPFVARIAAAKALGDLGGESAQNALEQATASRRPSVVKAATRALEQLQRPEKEILL
;
A
#
# COMPACT_ATOMS: atom_id res chain seq x y z
N MET A 1 22.58 -17.71 -6.47
CA MET A 1 23.14 -17.69 -5.10
C MET A 1 22.19 -16.87 -4.24
N ASN A 2 21.50 -17.52 -3.28
CA ASN A 2 20.62 -16.81 -2.35
C ASN A 2 21.48 -16.16 -1.27
N LEU A 3 21.71 -14.86 -1.39
CA LEU A 3 22.32 -14.06 -0.33
C LEU A 3 21.25 -13.82 0.75
N ALA A 4 21.36 -14.51 1.87
CA ALA A 4 20.62 -14.22 3.07
C ALA A 4 21.39 -13.18 3.90
N PHE A 5 20.68 -12.31 4.62
CA PHE A 5 21.30 -11.37 5.56
C PHE A 5 21.02 -11.83 6.99
N CYS A 6 22.02 -11.70 7.85
CA CYS A 6 21.87 -12.01 9.27
C CYS A 6 20.73 -11.18 9.90
N PRO A 7 19.77 -11.78 10.63
CA PRO A 7 18.68 -11.06 11.25
C PRO A 7 19.16 -10.10 12.34
N SER A 8 20.31 -10.37 12.98
CA SER A 8 20.85 -9.56 14.05
C SER A 8 21.69 -8.37 13.57
N CYS A 9 22.72 -8.63 12.73
CA CYS A 9 23.70 -7.63 12.33
C CYS A 9 23.61 -7.22 10.86
N ARG A 10 22.73 -7.82 10.09
CA ARG A 10 22.52 -7.58 8.64
C ARG A 10 23.74 -7.88 7.77
N HIS A 11 24.76 -8.55 8.31
CA HIS A 11 25.89 -8.98 7.51
C HIS A 11 25.45 -10.02 6.48
N PRO A 12 25.93 -9.97 5.20
CA PRO A 12 25.64 -11.01 4.22
C PRO A 12 26.13 -12.37 4.76
N ALA A 13 25.22 -13.33 4.83
CA ALA A 13 25.55 -14.66 5.33
C ALA A 13 25.07 -15.71 4.32
N PRO A 14 25.84 -16.81 4.13
CA PRO A 14 25.35 -17.92 3.34
C PRO A 14 24.09 -18.51 4.00
N GLY A 15 23.09 -18.84 3.22
CA GLY A 15 21.83 -19.38 3.72
C GLY A 15 22.04 -20.68 4.49
N GLY A 16 21.88 -20.60 5.80
CA GLY A 16 22.11 -21.71 6.74
C GLY A 16 23.46 -21.62 7.46
N GLY A 17 23.45 -21.82 8.77
CA GLY A 17 24.63 -21.77 9.63
C GLY A 17 24.69 -20.56 10.54
N LEU A 18 25.84 -20.33 11.15
CA LEU A 18 26.09 -19.18 12.03
C LEU A 18 26.60 -17.98 11.22
N CYS A 19 26.16 -16.79 11.58
CA CYS A 19 26.66 -15.56 10.99
C CYS A 19 28.16 -15.41 11.24
N PRO A 20 28.99 -15.18 10.22
CA PRO A 20 30.43 -15.05 10.42
C PRO A 20 30.81 -13.78 11.20
N ASN A 21 29.92 -12.81 11.29
CA ASN A 21 30.17 -11.55 11.98
C ASN A 21 29.71 -11.53 13.45
N CYS A 22 28.55 -12.12 13.78
CA CYS A 22 27.98 -12.04 15.13
C CYS A 22 27.59 -13.40 15.74
N GLY A 23 27.83 -14.52 15.06
CA GLY A 23 27.55 -15.86 15.56
C GLY A 23 26.06 -16.21 15.64
N THR A 24 25.13 -15.31 15.27
CA THR A 24 23.69 -15.60 15.29
C THR A 24 23.34 -16.67 14.24
N PRO A 25 22.48 -17.66 14.56
CA PRO A 25 22.02 -18.62 13.56
C PRO A 25 21.30 -17.90 12.41
N CYS A 26 21.84 -18.04 11.21
CA CYS A 26 21.24 -17.53 9.96
C CYS A 26 20.50 -18.71 9.30
N THR A 27 19.39 -19.09 9.89
CA THR A 27 18.43 -19.95 9.17
C THR A 27 17.86 -19.12 8.04
N ALA A 28 18.03 -19.54 6.79
CA ALA A 28 17.33 -18.93 5.69
C ALA A 28 15.83 -18.94 6.03
N PRO A 29 15.18 -17.77 6.15
CA PRO A 29 13.75 -17.78 6.40
C PRO A 29 13.07 -18.54 5.27
N ALA A 30 12.17 -19.45 5.61
CA ALA A 30 11.36 -20.15 4.64
C ALA A 30 10.65 -19.15 3.72
N GLY A 31 10.62 -19.45 2.42
CA GLY A 31 9.91 -18.63 1.45
C GLY A 31 10.82 -17.73 0.59
N THR A 32 10.25 -17.27 -0.50
CA THR A 32 10.89 -16.34 -1.43
C THR A 32 10.99 -14.93 -0.82
N TYR A 33 11.82 -14.08 -1.41
CA TYR A 33 11.92 -12.66 -1.00
C TYR A 33 10.56 -11.96 -0.99
N VAL A 34 9.72 -12.25 -1.99
CA VAL A 34 8.36 -11.69 -2.11
C VAL A 34 7.47 -12.15 -0.95
N GLU A 35 7.49 -13.43 -0.58
CA GLU A 35 6.70 -13.95 0.55
C GLU A 35 7.07 -13.27 1.85
N ARG A 36 8.34 -13.05 2.12
CA ARG A 36 8.80 -12.32 3.30
C ARG A 36 8.36 -10.85 3.31
N LEU A 37 8.34 -10.21 2.14
CA LEU A 37 7.82 -8.85 2.03
C LEU A 37 6.30 -8.81 2.29
N LEU A 38 5.54 -9.80 1.79
CA LEU A 38 4.10 -9.91 2.04
C LEU A 38 3.79 -10.09 3.53
N GLU A 39 4.53 -10.94 4.22
CA GLU A 39 4.42 -11.11 5.68
C GLU A 39 4.75 -9.81 6.43
N THR A 40 5.75 -9.07 5.95
CA THR A 40 6.17 -7.80 6.57
C THR A 40 5.09 -6.72 6.51
N ILE A 41 4.22 -6.70 5.48
CA ILE A 41 3.10 -5.75 5.39
C ILE A 41 2.18 -5.86 6.61
N LEU A 42 1.92 -7.08 7.09
CA LEU A 42 1.02 -7.34 8.22
C LEU A 42 1.72 -7.30 9.58
N SER A 43 3.05 -7.14 9.60
CA SER A 43 3.82 -7.03 10.83
C SER A 43 3.58 -5.69 11.53
N VAL A 44 3.76 -5.69 12.85
CA VAL A 44 3.58 -4.48 13.68
C VAL A 44 4.70 -3.43 13.45
N GLU A 45 5.81 -3.82 12.84
CA GLU A 45 6.96 -2.94 12.61
C GLU A 45 6.71 -1.99 11.41
N THR A 46 6.15 -0.82 11.70
CA THR A 46 5.73 0.18 10.69
C THR A 46 6.84 0.63 9.73
N GLY A 47 8.08 0.73 10.18
CA GLY A 47 9.20 1.17 9.33
C GLY A 47 9.55 0.18 8.22
N ARG A 48 9.51 -1.12 8.51
CA ARG A 48 9.76 -2.18 7.51
C ARG A 48 8.57 -2.39 6.60
N ALA A 49 7.36 -2.25 7.11
CA ALA A 49 6.13 -2.37 6.33
C ALA A 49 6.09 -1.35 5.18
N GLY A 50 6.53 -0.10 5.44
CA GLY A 50 6.59 0.92 4.39
C GLY A 50 7.48 0.53 3.21
N MET A 51 8.69 0.06 3.50
CA MET A 51 9.62 -0.40 2.46
C MET A 51 9.04 -1.63 1.71
N ALA A 52 8.43 -2.57 2.42
CA ALA A 52 7.81 -3.75 1.80
C ALA A 52 6.67 -3.36 0.86
N VAL A 53 5.82 -2.41 1.26
CA VAL A 53 4.76 -1.87 0.39
C VAL A 53 5.36 -1.23 -0.86
N ASP A 54 6.35 -0.33 -0.73
CA ASP A 54 6.96 0.34 -1.87
C ASP A 54 7.59 -0.67 -2.85
N VAL A 55 8.33 -1.67 -2.35
CA VAL A 55 8.96 -2.69 -3.20
C VAL A 55 7.91 -3.53 -3.91
N LEU A 56 6.91 -4.03 -3.20
CA LEU A 56 5.89 -4.90 -3.79
C LEU A 56 4.99 -4.19 -4.78
N THR A 57 4.66 -2.91 -4.54
CA THR A 57 3.67 -2.21 -5.35
C THR A 57 4.28 -1.36 -6.47
N ARG A 58 5.38 -0.64 -6.22
CA ARG A 58 6.00 0.26 -7.22
C ARG A 58 7.02 -0.45 -8.10
N TRP A 59 7.79 -1.38 -7.54
CA TRP A 59 8.91 -1.99 -8.25
C TRP A 59 8.55 -3.35 -8.84
N LEU A 60 7.86 -4.20 -8.07
CA LEU A 60 7.54 -5.55 -8.50
C LEU A 60 6.13 -5.67 -9.11
N HIS A 61 5.24 -4.69 -8.88
CA HIS A 61 3.83 -4.76 -9.27
C HIS A 61 3.19 -6.10 -8.87
N GLU A 62 3.46 -6.56 -7.64
CA GLU A 62 3.10 -7.89 -7.14
C GLU A 62 1.61 -7.94 -6.75
N PRO A 63 0.77 -8.64 -7.52
CA PRO A 63 -0.69 -8.64 -7.27
C PRO A 63 -1.08 -9.33 -5.96
N ARG A 64 -0.26 -10.23 -5.43
CA ARG A 64 -0.50 -10.88 -4.14
C ARG A 64 -0.49 -9.89 -2.96
N ALA A 65 0.04 -8.68 -3.14
CA ALA A 65 0.02 -7.63 -2.13
C ALA A 65 -1.39 -7.02 -1.93
N ILE A 66 -2.33 -7.20 -2.87
CA ILE A 66 -3.68 -6.63 -2.77
C ILE A 66 -4.38 -7.10 -1.49
N VAL A 67 -4.41 -8.40 -1.23
CA VAL A 67 -5.10 -8.97 -0.06
C VAL A 67 -4.51 -8.47 1.26
N PRO A 68 -3.19 -8.57 1.54
CA PRO A 68 -2.62 -8.05 2.77
C PRO A 68 -2.82 -6.53 2.93
N LEU A 69 -2.74 -5.74 1.86
CA LEU A 69 -2.99 -4.30 1.92
C LEU A 69 -4.46 -3.98 2.22
N THR A 70 -5.41 -4.72 1.63
CA THR A 70 -6.84 -4.58 1.93
C THR A 70 -7.14 -4.93 3.39
N ILE A 71 -6.55 -6.00 3.92
CA ILE A 71 -6.67 -6.36 5.34
C ILE A 71 -6.12 -5.24 6.23
N LEU A 72 -5.03 -4.59 5.83
CA LEU A 72 -4.44 -3.49 6.58
C LEU A 72 -5.39 -2.28 6.65
N LEU A 73 -6.14 -1.98 5.59
CA LEU A 73 -7.14 -0.90 5.57
C LEU A 73 -8.28 -1.12 6.57
N SER A 74 -8.70 -2.37 6.78
CA SER A 74 -9.79 -2.69 7.70
C SER A 74 -9.39 -2.57 9.18
N ARG A 75 -8.10 -2.69 9.50
CA ARG A 75 -7.62 -2.63 10.89
C ARG A 75 -7.82 -1.23 11.49
N LYS A 76 -8.01 -1.19 12.82
CA LYS A 76 -7.82 0.04 13.62
C LYS A 76 -6.31 0.24 13.75
N ALA A 77 -5.74 0.99 12.82
CA ALA A 77 -4.30 1.22 12.76
C ALA A 77 -4.00 2.70 12.87
N ASP A 78 -2.77 3.02 13.22
CA ASP A 78 -2.23 4.35 13.09
C ASP A 78 -2.38 4.88 11.66
N PRO A 79 -2.45 6.20 11.48
CA PRO A 79 -2.65 6.82 10.16
C PRO A 79 -1.66 6.36 9.10
N TYR A 80 -0.40 6.16 9.48
CA TYR A 80 0.70 5.86 8.55
C TYR A 80 0.53 4.54 7.79
N PRO A 81 0.27 3.39 8.43
CA PRO A 81 0.00 2.14 7.71
C PRO A 81 -1.18 2.22 6.75
N LEU A 82 -2.25 2.94 7.12
CA LEU A 82 -3.42 3.12 6.27
C LEU A 82 -3.09 3.93 5.00
N VAL A 83 -2.29 5.00 5.15
CA VAL A 83 -1.82 5.81 4.02
C VAL A 83 -0.96 4.98 3.07
N LEU A 84 -0.02 4.18 3.61
CA LEU A 84 0.82 3.31 2.80
C LEU A 84 0.00 2.28 2.03
N ALA A 85 -0.95 1.61 2.70
CA ALA A 85 -1.81 0.62 2.07
C ALA A 85 -2.65 1.24 0.96
N ALA A 86 -3.29 2.39 1.20
CA ALA A 86 -4.09 3.08 0.19
C ALA A 86 -3.25 3.48 -1.04
N ARG A 87 -2.05 4.05 -0.82
CA ARG A 87 -1.12 4.39 -1.91
C ARG A 87 -0.65 3.17 -2.69
N GLY A 88 -0.27 2.11 -1.97
CA GLY A 88 0.18 0.87 -2.60
C GLY A 88 -0.90 0.24 -3.48
N LEU A 89 -2.15 0.23 -3.04
CA LEU A 89 -3.28 -0.27 -3.83
C LEU A 89 -3.52 0.60 -5.08
N GLY A 90 -3.38 1.92 -4.97
CA GLY A 90 -3.43 2.82 -6.13
C GLY A 90 -2.33 2.50 -7.16
N TRP A 91 -1.09 2.29 -6.72
CA TRP A 91 0.03 1.96 -7.62
C TRP A 91 -0.10 0.58 -8.29
N LEU A 92 -0.75 -0.39 -7.62
CA LEU A 92 -1.02 -1.70 -8.23
C LEU A 92 -2.03 -1.62 -9.38
N GLY A 93 -2.83 -0.58 -9.46
CA GLY A 93 -3.76 -0.37 -10.56
C GLY A 93 -4.89 -1.40 -10.66
N ASN A 94 -5.16 -2.17 -9.60
CA ASN A 94 -6.16 -3.25 -9.65
C ASN A 94 -7.50 -2.80 -9.06
N SER A 95 -8.54 -2.88 -9.88
CA SER A 95 -9.91 -2.48 -9.51
C SER A 95 -10.52 -3.27 -8.35
N GLN A 96 -9.99 -4.43 -8.00
CA GLN A 96 -10.40 -5.20 -6.82
C GLN A 96 -10.18 -4.44 -5.51
N ALA A 97 -9.30 -3.43 -5.50
CA ALA A 97 -9.04 -2.58 -4.34
C ALA A 97 -10.11 -1.49 -4.14
N VAL A 98 -10.92 -1.17 -5.16
CA VAL A 98 -11.88 -0.06 -5.13
C VAL A 98 -12.86 -0.15 -3.97
N PRO A 99 -13.50 -1.29 -3.65
CA PRO A 99 -14.44 -1.35 -2.53
C PRO A 99 -13.80 -1.02 -1.18
N ALA A 100 -12.61 -1.53 -0.91
CA ALA A 100 -11.90 -1.29 0.35
C ALA A 100 -11.41 0.17 0.48
N LEU A 101 -10.97 0.76 -0.63
CA LEU A 101 -10.59 2.17 -0.67
C LEU A 101 -11.80 3.10 -0.52
N ALA A 102 -12.94 2.75 -1.10
CA ALA A 102 -14.20 3.48 -0.94
C ALA A 102 -14.68 3.45 0.52
N GLU A 103 -14.63 2.29 1.18
CA GLU A 103 -14.94 2.17 2.61
C GLU A 103 -14.01 3.04 3.46
N LEU A 104 -12.70 3.02 3.21
CA LEU A 104 -11.75 3.88 3.91
C LEU A 104 -12.05 5.37 3.68
N LEU A 105 -12.37 5.77 2.45
CA LEU A 105 -12.66 7.15 2.10
C LEU A 105 -13.91 7.67 2.81
N LEU A 106 -14.99 6.89 2.81
CA LEU A 106 -16.30 7.30 3.33
C LEU A 106 -16.41 7.19 4.85
N ASN A 107 -15.58 6.39 5.50
CA ASN A 107 -15.62 6.20 6.95
C ASN A 107 -15.05 7.42 7.70
N GLU A 108 -15.92 8.25 8.27
CA GLU A 108 -15.54 9.46 9.00
C GLU A 108 -14.74 9.21 10.29
N ASN A 109 -14.75 7.98 10.82
CA ASN A 109 -13.98 7.59 12.00
C ASN A 109 -12.52 7.26 11.66
N LYS A 110 -12.18 7.12 10.39
CA LYS A 110 -10.79 6.89 9.94
C LYS A 110 -10.02 8.21 9.85
N PRO A 111 -8.68 8.16 10.06
CA PRO A 111 -7.83 9.34 9.96
C PRO A 111 -7.99 10.06 8.62
N PHE A 112 -8.18 11.37 8.64
CA PHE A 112 -8.41 12.15 7.42
C PHE A 112 -7.28 12.04 6.39
N VAL A 113 -6.02 11.86 6.85
CA VAL A 113 -4.86 11.67 5.96
C VAL A 113 -4.95 10.36 5.18
N ALA A 114 -5.47 9.30 5.80
CA ALA A 114 -5.71 8.02 5.13
C ALA A 114 -6.87 8.13 4.12
N ARG A 115 -7.92 8.86 4.47
CA ARG A 115 -9.05 9.16 3.58
C ARG A 115 -8.61 9.97 2.35
N ILE A 116 -7.71 10.94 2.51
CA ILE A 116 -7.10 11.68 1.39
C ILE A 116 -6.28 10.73 0.49
N ALA A 117 -5.51 9.82 1.08
CA ALA A 117 -4.75 8.84 0.30
C ALA A 117 -5.67 7.88 -0.47
N ALA A 118 -6.80 7.47 0.13
CA ALA A 118 -7.81 6.66 -0.54
C ALA A 118 -8.48 7.41 -1.70
N ALA A 119 -8.83 8.69 -1.53
CA ALA A 119 -9.38 9.51 -2.61
C ALA A 119 -8.43 9.58 -3.81
N LYS A 120 -7.12 9.79 -3.55
CA LYS A 120 -6.11 9.79 -4.61
C LYS A 120 -6.02 8.44 -5.31
N ALA A 121 -5.94 7.34 -4.54
CA ALA A 121 -5.86 6.00 -5.09
C ALA A 121 -7.09 5.64 -5.95
N LEU A 122 -8.29 6.07 -5.54
CA LEU A 122 -9.51 5.90 -6.34
C LEU A 122 -9.46 6.71 -7.64
N GLY A 123 -8.90 7.92 -7.61
CA GLY A 123 -8.66 8.72 -8.81
C GLY A 123 -7.67 8.06 -9.78
N ASP A 124 -6.63 7.40 -9.25
CA ASP A 124 -5.65 6.68 -10.06
C ASP A 124 -6.23 5.38 -10.66
N LEU A 125 -7.11 4.68 -9.92
CA LEU A 125 -7.77 3.44 -10.36
C LEU A 125 -8.91 3.67 -11.36
N GLY A 126 -9.66 4.74 -11.18
CA GLY A 126 -10.79 5.07 -12.04
C GLY A 126 -11.97 4.10 -11.94
N GLY A 127 -12.86 4.20 -12.94
CA GLY A 127 -14.07 3.39 -13.04
C GLY A 127 -15.26 3.97 -12.29
N GLU A 128 -16.46 3.52 -12.65
CA GLU A 128 -17.73 4.03 -12.13
C GLU A 128 -17.86 3.92 -10.61
N SER A 129 -17.45 2.78 -10.04
CA SER A 129 -17.50 2.57 -8.58
C SER A 129 -16.57 3.52 -7.82
N ALA A 130 -15.40 3.83 -8.37
CA ALA A 130 -14.47 4.80 -7.78
C ALA A 130 -15.03 6.22 -7.88
N GLN A 131 -15.59 6.58 -9.03
CA GLN A 131 -16.23 7.87 -9.24
C GLN A 131 -17.37 8.09 -8.24
N ASN A 132 -18.29 7.13 -8.11
CA ASN A 132 -19.40 7.19 -7.17
C ASN A 132 -18.94 7.39 -5.71
N ALA A 133 -17.88 6.71 -5.29
CA ALA A 133 -17.31 6.89 -3.96
C ALA A 133 -16.69 8.29 -3.77
N LEU A 134 -16.01 8.81 -4.79
CA LEU A 134 -15.45 10.16 -4.77
C LEU A 134 -16.52 11.23 -4.72
N GLU A 135 -17.61 11.09 -5.49
CA GLU A 135 -18.77 12.00 -5.46
C GLU A 135 -19.41 12.04 -4.07
N GLN A 136 -19.63 10.89 -3.43
CA GLN A 136 -20.12 10.85 -2.06
C GLN A 136 -19.16 11.53 -1.07
N ALA A 137 -17.86 11.42 -1.26
CA ALA A 137 -16.86 12.03 -0.40
C ALA A 137 -16.82 13.55 -0.50
N THR A 138 -17.40 14.16 -1.54
CA THR A 138 -17.54 15.65 -1.62
C THR A 138 -18.48 16.21 -0.57
N ALA A 139 -19.37 15.40 0.01
CA ALA A 139 -20.23 15.76 1.12
C ALA A 139 -19.58 15.57 2.51
N SER A 140 -18.29 15.21 2.57
CA SER A 140 -17.58 14.99 3.84
C SER A 140 -17.48 16.28 4.67
N ARG A 141 -17.54 16.13 5.99
CA ARG A 141 -17.36 17.25 6.94
C ARG A 141 -15.93 17.83 6.95
N ARG A 142 -14.96 17.15 6.36
CA ARG A 142 -13.55 17.56 6.34
C ARG A 142 -13.18 18.22 5.02
N PRO A 143 -12.90 19.54 4.98
CA PRO A 143 -12.59 20.27 3.75
C PRO A 143 -11.39 19.69 2.98
N SER A 144 -10.38 19.13 3.70
CA SER A 144 -9.22 18.51 3.08
C SER A 144 -9.56 17.22 2.32
N VAL A 145 -10.54 16.45 2.80
CA VAL A 145 -11.04 15.24 2.11
C VAL A 145 -11.89 15.65 0.91
N VAL A 146 -12.75 16.63 1.05
CA VAL A 146 -13.53 17.21 -0.07
C VAL A 146 -12.61 17.66 -1.18
N LYS A 147 -11.58 18.46 -0.86
CA LYS A 147 -10.59 18.93 -1.85
C LYS A 147 -9.87 17.78 -2.55
N ALA A 148 -9.53 16.71 -1.82
CA ALA A 148 -8.88 15.54 -2.40
C ALA A 148 -9.82 14.77 -3.34
N ALA A 149 -11.08 14.58 -2.95
CA ALA A 149 -12.10 13.93 -3.76
C ALA A 149 -12.40 14.72 -5.04
N THR A 150 -12.57 16.04 -4.94
CA THR A 150 -12.80 16.92 -6.10
C THR A 150 -11.63 16.84 -7.09
N ARG A 151 -10.38 16.89 -6.61
CA ARG A 151 -9.20 16.75 -7.48
C ARG A 151 -9.14 15.39 -8.18
N ALA A 152 -9.50 14.32 -7.47
CA ALA A 152 -9.54 12.98 -8.05
C ALA A 152 -10.62 12.88 -9.14
N LEU A 153 -11.80 13.48 -8.94
CA LEU A 153 -12.86 13.58 -9.94
C LEU A 153 -12.43 14.39 -11.18
N GLU A 154 -11.78 15.54 -10.96
CA GLU A 154 -11.21 16.34 -12.06
C GLU A 154 -10.17 15.55 -12.87
N GLN A 155 -9.38 14.72 -12.20
CA GLN A 155 -8.40 13.85 -12.86
C GLN A 155 -9.09 12.80 -13.75
N LEU A 156 -10.17 12.18 -13.27
CA LEU A 156 -10.96 11.21 -14.02
C LEU A 156 -11.68 11.81 -15.24
N GLN A 157 -12.08 13.08 -15.14
CA GLN A 157 -12.76 13.79 -16.22
C GLN A 157 -11.82 14.38 -17.27
N ARG A 158 -10.51 14.46 -17.00
CA ARG A 158 -9.55 14.91 -18.01
C ARG A 158 -9.48 13.86 -19.11
N PRO A 159 -9.81 14.20 -20.36
CA PRO A 159 -9.52 13.31 -21.49
C PRO A 159 -8.03 13.02 -21.46
N GLU A 160 -7.67 11.75 -21.68
CA GLU A 160 -6.27 11.36 -21.86
C GLU A 160 -5.64 12.41 -22.80
N LYS A 161 -4.54 13.03 -22.32
CA LYS A 161 -3.79 13.91 -23.19
C LYS A 161 -3.45 13.09 -24.42
N GLU A 162 -4.10 13.43 -25.51
CA GLU A 162 -3.71 13.02 -26.83
C GLU A 162 -2.19 13.14 -26.90
N ILE A 163 -1.52 12.00 -26.89
CA ILE A 163 -0.08 11.94 -27.12
C ILE A 163 0.05 12.35 -28.59
N LEU A 164 0.22 13.65 -28.82
CA LEU A 164 0.66 14.17 -30.11
C LEU A 164 2.04 13.56 -30.36
N LEU A 165 2.05 12.58 -31.27
CA LEU A 165 3.22 12.04 -31.93
C LEU A 165 3.94 13.15 -32.71
#